data_09565accd254084241b9cfe26ede17a7
#
_entry.id   09565accd254084241b9cfe26ede17a7
#
_cell.length_a   1.000
_cell.length_b   1.000
_cell.length_c   1.000
_cell.angle_alpha   90.00
_cell.angle_beta   90.00
_cell.angle_gamma   90.00
#
_symmetry.space_group_name_H-M   'P 1'
#
loop_
_entity.id
_entity.type
_entity.pdbx_description
1 polymer ?
#
loop_
_entity_poly.entity_id
_entity_poly.type
_entity_poly.pdbx_seq_one_letter_code
_entity_poly.pdbx_strand_id
1 'polypeptide(L)'
;MSSSNIILSPKRGAERTGARERLLDAAAALIIERESIEISLAEIAAKSGLNSALVKYYFGSKTGLLVALLQRDAARALAEMEELLSMNIAAAQKMRLHLRGIMTTYRRSPYLNRLLHAMLHGPDEPVRREVHRLLVQPVFNCQRKILAEGMARGEFRPVDHGIFYLSAIGACDQFMQTEGVLMLSHTGADLDLFRDQYITHVVDMVVASLAPTAGR
;
A
#
# COMPACT_ATOMS: atom_id res chain seq x y z
N MET A 1 -36.39 19.11 -33.64
CA MET A 1 -35.93 18.34 -32.47
C MET A 1 -34.42 18.22 -32.56
N SER A 2 -33.72 19.18 -31.93
CA SER A 2 -32.24 19.25 -32.00
C SER A 2 -31.63 18.55 -30.77
N SER A 3 -30.96 17.46 -31.02
CA SER A 3 -30.15 16.77 -30.00
C SER A 3 -28.83 17.51 -29.86
N SER A 4 -28.67 18.24 -28.77
CA SER A 4 -27.40 18.89 -28.41
C SER A 4 -26.42 17.83 -27.90
N ASN A 5 -25.49 17.45 -28.76
CA ASN A 5 -24.35 16.63 -28.43
C ASN A 5 -23.38 17.47 -27.59
N ILE A 6 -23.33 17.27 -26.27
CA ILE A 6 -22.34 17.88 -25.38
C ILE A 6 -21.02 17.14 -25.59
N ILE A 7 -20.21 17.59 -26.53
CA ILE A 7 -18.83 17.14 -26.68
C ILE A 7 -18.03 17.77 -25.53
N LEU A 8 -17.72 16.98 -24.51
CA LEU A 8 -16.81 17.38 -23.42
C LEU A 8 -15.42 17.67 -24.01
N SER A 9 -15.02 18.93 -23.97
CA SER A 9 -13.76 19.42 -24.54
C SER A 9 -12.54 18.72 -23.88
N PRO A 10 -11.57 18.17 -24.65
CA PRO A 10 -10.40 17.47 -24.11
C PRO A 10 -9.57 18.29 -23.11
N LYS A 11 -9.54 19.60 -23.24
CA LYS A 11 -8.87 20.52 -22.29
C LYS A 11 -9.48 20.49 -20.89
N ARG A 12 -10.81 20.41 -20.75
CA ARG A 12 -11.46 20.30 -19.43
C ARG A 12 -11.17 18.98 -18.74
N GLY A 13 -10.97 17.88 -19.47
CA GLY A 13 -10.57 16.59 -18.92
C GLY A 13 -9.17 16.63 -18.32
N ALA A 14 -8.19 17.18 -19.02
CA ALA A 14 -6.81 17.27 -18.56
C ALA A 14 -6.65 18.23 -17.36
N GLU A 15 -7.36 19.38 -17.36
CA GLU A 15 -7.37 20.31 -16.21
C GLU A 15 -8.03 19.68 -14.97
N ARG A 16 -9.07 18.89 -15.14
CA ARG A 16 -9.76 18.18 -14.04
C ARG A 16 -8.88 17.10 -13.44
N THR A 17 -8.16 16.33 -14.27
CA THR A 17 -7.19 15.32 -13.82
C THR A 17 -6.05 15.99 -13.05
N GLY A 18 -5.52 17.12 -13.57
CA GLY A 18 -4.47 17.87 -12.89
C GLY A 18 -4.89 18.44 -11.54
N ALA A 19 -6.13 18.95 -11.40
CA ALA A 19 -6.63 19.46 -10.12
C ALA A 19 -6.84 18.33 -9.08
N ARG A 20 -7.34 17.18 -9.52
CA ARG A 20 -7.52 16.01 -8.66
C ARG A 20 -6.17 15.52 -8.11
N GLU A 21 -5.17 15.40 -8.98
CA GLU A 21 -3.83 14.95 -8.57
C GLU A 21 -3.14 15.96 -7.64
N ARG A 22 -3.27 17.27 -7.90
CA ARG A 22 -2.74 18.31 -7.01
C ARG A 22 -3.29 18.23 -5.59
N LEU A 23 -4.58 17.90 -5.42
CA LEU A 23 -5.19 17.68 -4.10
C LEU A 23 -4.61 16.45 -3.40
N LEU A 24 -4.41 15.35 -4.13
CA LEU A 24 -3.79 14.13 -3.59
C LEU A 24 -2.33 14.38 -3.20
N ASP A 25 -1.56 15.07 -4.05
CA ASP A 25 -0.16 15.40 -3.76
C ASP A 25 -0.02 16.33 -2.55
N ALA A 26 -0.91 17.32 -2.43
CA ALA A 26 -0.94 18.20 -1.28
C ALA A 26 -1.26 17.46 0.03
N ALA A 27 -2.21 16.51 -0.01
CA ALA A 27 -2.53 15.69 1.15
C ALA A 27 -1.35 14.77 1.53
N ALA A 28 -0.72 14.10 0.54
CA ALA A 28 0.46 13.28 0.76
C ALA A 28 1.59 14.07 1.43
N ALA A 29 1.91 15.24 0.87
CA ALA A 29 2.95 16.12 1.41
C ALA A 29 2.66 16.56 2.85
N LEU A 30 1.39 16.93 3.16
CA LEU A 30 1.01 17.31 4.53
C LEU A 30 1.13 16.16 5.52
N ILE A 31 0.74 14.93 5.13
CA ILE A 31 0.86 13.75 6.00
C ILE A 31 2.33 13.44 6.28
N ILE A 32 3.20 13.58 5.28
CA ILE A 32 4.65 13.39 5.45
C ILE A 32 5.24 14.46 6.37
N GLU A 33 4.97 15.73 6.09
CA GLU A 33 5.52 16.87 6.84
C GLU A 33 5.12 16.87 8.33
N ARG A 34 3.92 16.40 8.62
CA ARG A 34 3.38 16.38 10.00
C ARG A 34 3.52 15.05 10.70
N GLU A 35 3.96 14.05 9.98
CA GLU A 35 3.95 12.65 10.43
C GLU A 35 2.58 12.23 11.00
N SER A 36 1.49 12.82 10.51
CA SER A 36 0.12 12.65 10.99
C SER A 36 -0.89 12.68 9.86
N ILE A 37 -1.95 11.87 9.98
CA ILE A 37 -3.11 11.89 9.08
C ILE A 37 -4.14 12.99 9.45
N GLU A 38 -3.92 13.67 10.58
CA GLU A 38 -4.78 14.77 11.07
C GLU A 38 -4.50 16.06 10.29
N ILE A 39 -4.96 16.08 9.04
CA ILE A 39 -4.89 17.23 8.12
C ILE A 39 -6.29 17.77 7.84
N SER A 40 -6.44 19.07 7.67
CA SER A 40 -7.71 19.72 7.37
C SER A 40 -7.90 20.02 5.89
N LEU A 41 -9.15 20.22 5.46
CA LEU A 41 -9.46 20.63 4.10
C LEU A 41 -8.87 22.00 3.76
N ALA A 42 -8.79 22.91 4.75
CA ALA A 42 -8.20 24.22 4.57
C ALA A 42 -6.70 24.15 4.26
N GLU A 43 -5.97 23.27 4.96
CA GLU A 43 -4.55 23.03 4.72
C GLU A 43 -4.28 22.39 3.37
N ILE A 44 -5.09 21.39 2.98
CA ILE A 44 -5.01 20.78 1.64
C ILE A 44 -5.25 21.84 0.56
N ALA A 45 -6.25 22.70 0.75
CA ALA A 45 -6.57 23.79 -0.17
C ALA A 45 -5.39 24.77 -0.29
N ALA A 46 -4.86 25.23 0.84
CA ALA A 46 -3.72 26.15 0.87
C ALA A 46 -2.48 25.54 0.20
N LYS A 47 -2.15 24.28 0.51
CA LYS A 47 -0.99 23.58 -0.06
C LYS A 47 -1.13 23.30 -1.56
N SER A 48 -2.32 22.92 -2.01
CA SER A 48 -2.58 22.64 -3.42
C SER A 48 -2.77 23.91 -4.27
N GLY A 49 -3.00 25.07 -3.66
CA GLY A 49 -3.40 26.29 -4.34
C GLY A 49 -4.80 26.19 -4.99
N LEU A 50 -5.67 25.34 -4.44
CA LEU A 50 -7.02 25.08 -4.94
C LEU A 50 -8.06 25.38 -3.86
N ASN A 51 -9.33 25.51 -4.28
CA ASN A 51 -10.43 25.70 -3.33
C ASN A 51 -10.80 24.38 -2.65
N SER A 52 -11.05 24.42 -1.34
CA SER A 52 -11.48 23.24 -0.55
C SER A 52 -12.79 22.61 -1.03
N ALA A 53 -13.67 23.39 -1.70
CA ALA A 53 -14.88 22.88 -2.33
C ALA A 53 -14.59 21.81 -3.39
N LEU A 54 -13.40 21.85 -4.03
CA LEU A 54 -12.98 20.86 -5.01
C LEU A 54 -12.72 19.48 -4.35
N VAL A 55 -12.37 19.41 -3.07
CA VAL A 55 -12.25 18.13 -2.36
C VAL A 55 -13.63 17.45 -2.31
N LYS A 56 -14.67 18.22 -1.94
CA LYS A 56 -16.03 17.68 -1.93
C LYS A 56 -16.51 17.27 -3.33
N TYR A 57 -16.13 18.02 -4.34
CA TYR A 57 -16.49 17.76 -5.74
C TYR A 57 -15.84 16.46 -6.27
N TYR A 58 -14.51 16.25 -6.03
CA TYR A 58 -13.79 15.10 -6.58
C TYR A 58 -13.88 13.85 -5.72
N PHE A 59 -13.99 14.00 -4.40
CA PHE A 59 -13.84 12.90 -3.45
C PHE A 59 -15.02 12.74 -2.47
N GLY A 60 -15.98 13.66 -2.49
CA GLY A 60 -17.14 13.65 -1.58
C GLY A 60 -16.80 14.12 -0.15
N SER A 61 -15.66 13.74 0.40
CA SER A 61 -15.22 14.05 1.76
C SER A 61 -13.70 14.04 1.89
N LYS A 62 -13.17 14.47 3.05
CA LYS A 62 -11.75 14.27 3.42
C LYS A 62 -11.40 12.79 3.43
N THR A 63 -12.25 11.96 4.02
CA THR A 63 -12.05 10.50 4.05
C THR A 63 -12.00 9.91 2.64
N GLY A 64 -12.90 10.34 1.74
CA GLY A 64 -12.88 9.90 0.34
C GLY A 64 -11.59 10.31 -0.39
N LEU A 65 -11.04 11.50 -0.09
CA LEU A 65 -9.72 11.92 -0.61
C LEU A 65 -8.60 11.00 -0.09
N LEU A 66 -8.61 10.68 1.20
CA LEU A 66 -7.59 9.82 1.81
C LEU A 66 -7.67 8.37 1.28
N VAL A 67 -8.87 7.84 1.05
CA VAL A 67 -9.06 6.53 0.37
C VAL A 67 -8.54 6.58 -1.06
N ALA A 68 -8.84 7.65 -1.81
CA ALA A 68 -8.33 7.82 -3.17
C ALA A 68 -6.79 7.94 -3.22
N LEU A 69 -6.19 8.54 -2.18
CA LEU A 69 -4.73 8.61 -2.03
C LEU A 69 -4.13 7.22 -1.82
N LEU A 70 -4.71 6.40 -0.92
CA LEU A 70 -4.31 5.01 -0.74
C LEU A 70 -4.39 4.20 -2.05
N GLN A 71 -5.51 4.32 -2.77
CA GLN A 71 -5.71 3.63 -4.04
C GLN A 71 -4.66 4.00 -5.08
N ARG A 72 -4.39 5.31 -5.24
CA ARG A 72 -3.41 5.80 -6.19
C ARG A 72 -2.02 5.21 -5.95
N ASP A 73 -1.57 5.27 -4.71
CA ASP A 73 -0.19 4.92 -4.37
C ASP A 73 0.01 3.39 -4.25
N ALA A 74 -1.06 2.65 -3.98
CA ALA A 74 -1.04 1.19 -4.03
C ALA A 74 -1.23 0.62 -5.45
N ALA A 75 -1.78 1.38 -6.39
CA ALA A 75 -2.17 0.87 -7.71
C ALA A 75 -1.03 0.17 -8.46
N ARG A 76 0.19 0.73 -8.39
CA ARG A 76 1.37 0.13 -8.99
C ARG A 76 1.72 -1.22 -8.35
N ALA A 77 1.74 -1.29 -7.02
CA ALA A 77 2.04 -2.53 -6.32
C ALA A 77 1.00 -3.63 -6.59
N LEU A 78 -0.28 -3.24 -6.73
CA LEU A 78 -1.36 -4.16 -7.08
C LEU A 78 -1.18 -4.73 -8.51
N ALA A 79 -0.80 -3.88 -9.48
CA ALA A 79 -0.51 -4.32 -10.84
C ALA A 79 0.73 -5.25 -10.89
N GLU A 80 1.81 -4.90 -10.18
CA GLU A 80 3.02 -5.74 -10.08
C GLU A 80 2.72 -7.12 -9.45
N MET A 81 1.73 -7.22 -8.54
CA MET A 81 1.30 -8.51 -7.98
C MET A 81 0.58 -9.40 -9.01
N GLU A 82 -0.23 -8.84 -9.90
CA GLU A 82 -0.88 -9.60 -10.96
C GLU A 82 0.16 -10.15 -11.95
N GLU A 83 1.13 -9.34 -12.33
CA GLU A 83 2.24 -9.74 -13.17
C GLU A 83 3.06 -10.86 -12.51
N LEU A 84 3.43 -10.69 -11.23
CA LEU A 84 4.17 -11.68 -10.44
C LEU A 84 3.50 -13.06 -10.45
N LEU A 85 2.17 -13.10 -10.29
CA LEU A 85 1.43 -14.37 -10.30
C LEU A 85 1.51 -15.10 -11.65
N SER A 86 1.66 -14.37 -12.77
CA SER A 86 1.78 -14.92 -14.10
C SER A 86 3.18 -15.44 -14.45
N MET A 87 4.21 -15.05 -13.69
CA MET A 87 5.59 -15.45 -13.94
C MET A 87 5.79 -16.96 -13.77
N ASN A 88 6.55 -17.58 -14.67
CA ASN A 88 6.95 -18.98 -14.56
C ASN A 88 8.26 -19.11 -13.79
N ILE A 89 8.21 -18.90 -12.47
CA ILE A 89 9.34 -19.02 -11.55
C ILE A 89 8.94 -19.84 -10.33
N ALA A 90 9.91 -20.23 -9.49
CA ALA A 90 9.66 -20.97 -8.25
C ALA A 90 8.75 -20.17 -7.30
N ALA A 91 7.86 -20.85 -6.57
CA ALA A 91 6.95 -20.22 -5.63
C ALA A 91 7.71 -19.49 -4.51
N ALA A 92 8.86 -20.03 -4.06
CA ALA A 92 9.75 -19.37 -3.12
C ALA A 92 10.28 -18.01 -3.66
N GLN A 93 10.59 -17.95 -4.94
CA GLN A 93 11.02 -16.70 -5.57
C GLN A 93 9.86 -15.71 -5.71
N LYS A 94 8.65 -16.17 -6.08
CA LYS A 94 7.45 -15.33 -6.08
C LYS A 94 7.19 -14.72 -4.70
N MET A 95 7.28 -15.53 -3.63
CA MET A 95 7.07 -15.05 -2.27
C MET A 95 8.11 -13.99 -1.87
N ARG A 96 9.39 -14.19 -2.23
CA ARG A 96 10.45 -13.19 -2.01
C ARG A 96 10.14 -11.86 -2.69
N LEU A 97 9.75 -11.90 -3.95
CA LEU A 97 9.42 -10.71 -4.74
C LEU A 97 8.18 -10.00 -4.17
N HIS A 98 7.15 -10.78 -3.77
CA HIS A 98 5.93 -10.24 -3.17
C HIS A 98 6.22 -9.46 -1.86
N LEU A 99 6.95 -10.07 -0.93
CA LEU A 99 7.29 -9.43 0.35
C LEU A 99 8.18 -8.20 0.15
N ARG A 100 9.19 -8.28 -0.74
CA ARG A 100 10.01 -7.12 -1.11
C ARG A 100 9.18 -6.00 -1.73
N GLY A 101 8.21 -6.34 -2.56
CA GLY A 101 7.28 -5.39 -3.18
C GLY A 101 6.48 -4.60 -2.16
N ILE A 102 5.93 -5.28 -1.13
CA ILE A 102 5.21 -4.63 -0.02
C ILE A 102 6.11 -3.62 0.69
N MET A 103 7.29 -4.05 1.13
CA MET A 103 8.22 -3.19 1.87
C MET A 103 8.77 -2.04 1.02
N THR A 104 9.00 -2.28 -0.28
CA THR A 104 9.41 -1.22 -1.23
C THR A 104 8.30 -0.19 -1.43
N THR A 105 7.04 -0.62 -1.45
CA THR A 105 5.89 0.28 -1.55
C THR A 105 5.81 1.19 -0.32
N TYR A 106 5.99 0.65 0.87
CA TYR A 106 6.04 1.45 2.10
C TYR A 106 7.22 2.44 2.10
N ARG A 107 8.40 2.04 1.62
CA ARG A 107 9.55 2.95 1.50
C ARG A 107 9.30 4.09 0.50
N ARG A 108 8.61 3.81 -0.60
CA ARG A 108 8.27 4.81 -1.63
C ARG A 108 7.22 5.81 -1.14
N SER A 109 6.27 5.34 -0.33
CA SER A 109 5.18 6.13 0.23
C SER A 109 5.12 5.93 1.76
N PRO A 110 6.00 6.61 2.54
CA PRO A 110 6.16 6.33 3.97
C PRO A 110 4.88 6.48 4.82
N TYR A 111 3.97 7.34 4.37
CA TYR A 111 2.68 7.54 5.03
C TYR A 111 1.64 6.43 4.75
N LEU A 112 1.88 5.59 3.73
CA LEU A 112 0.89 4.63 3.24
C LEU A 112 0.48 3.61 4.33
N ASN A 113 1.46 3.06 5.05
CA ASN A 113 1.21 2.14 6.15
C ASN A 113 0.40 2.82 7.27
N ARG A 114 0.80 4.03 7.70
CA ARG A 114 0.10 4.80 8.74
C ARG A 114 -1.35 5.10 8.34
N LEU A 115 -1.56 5.54 7.10
CA LEU A 115 -2.89 5.85 6.58
C LEU A 115 -3.76 4.60 6.48
N LEU A 116 -3.19 3.49 5.99
CA LEU A 116 -3.86 2.19 5.92
C LEU A 116 -4.34 1.74 7.31
N HIS A 117 -3.44 1.72 8.29
CA HIS A 117 -3.77 1.34 9.66
C HIS A 117 -4.83 2.23 10.29
N ALA A 118 -4.71 3.55 10.14
CA ALA A 118 -5.69 4.48 10.67
C ALA A 118 -7.09 4.26 10.09
N MET A 119 -7.20 3.92 8.81
CA MET A 119 -8.48 3.64 8.17
C MET A 119 -9.04 2.27 8.54
N LEU A 120 -8.20 1.25 8.69
CA LEU A 120 -8.63 -0.09 9.08
C LEU A 120 -9.06 -0.17 10.55
N HIS A 121 -8.52 0.68 11.43
CA HIS A 121 -8.86 0.72 12.85
C HIS A 121 -9.79 1.90 13.23
N GLY A 122 -10.13 2.74 12.25
CA GLY A 122 -11.05 3.85 12.43
C GLY A 122 -12.50 3.39 12.72
N PRO A 123 -13.35 4.29 13.24
CA PRO A 123 -14.72 3.97 13.62
C PRO A 123 -15.67 3.77 12.42
N ASP A 124 -15.31 4.24 11.23
CA ASP A 124 -16.13 4.20 10.03
C ASP A 124 -16.08 2.81 9.37
N GLU A 125 -17.06 1.98 9.64
CA GLU A 125 -17.14 0.62 9.13
C GLU A 125 -17.24 0.53 7.59
N PRO A 126 -18.01 1.35 6.88
CA PRO A 126 -18.00 1.43 5.42
C PRO A 126 -16.60 1.68 4.86
N VAL A 127 -15.85 2.61 5.44
CA VAL A 127 -14.47 2.91 5.03
C VAL A 127 -13.55 1.72 5.30
N ARG A 128 -13.65 1.09 6.47
CA ARG A 128 -12.87 -0.12 6.79
C ARG A 128 -13.09 -1.22 5.74
N ARG A 129 -14.34 -1.50 5.41
CA ARG A 129 -14.70 -2.52 4.41
C ARG A 129 -14.15 -2.18 3.03
N GLU A 130 -14.25 -0.92 2.63
CA GLU A 130 -13.73 -0.47 1.33
C GLU A 130 -12.21 -0.58 1.26
N VAL A 131 -11.47 -0.11 2.27
CA VAL A 131 -10.01 -0.23 2.34
C VAL A 131 -9.58 -1.68 2.40
N HIS A 132 -10.26 -2.52 3.18
CA HIS A 132 -10.01 -3.96 3.20
C HIS A 132 -10.16 -4.57 1.81
N ARG A 133 -11.26 -4.30 1.12
CA ARG A 133 -11.53 -4.81 -0.22
C ARG A 133 -10.50 -4.37 -1.26
N LEU A 134 -10.07 -3.11 -1.18
CA LEU A 134 -9.20 -2.50 -2.18
C LEU A 134 -7.72 -2.84 -1.99
N LEU A 135 -7.26 -3.05 -0.77
CA LEU A 135 -5.84 -3.18 -0.46
C LEU A 135 -5.50 -4.48 0.27
N VAL A 136 -6.21 -4.82 1.35
CA VAL A 136 -5.90 -6.00 2.17
C VAL A 136 -6.22 -7.28 1.43
N GLN A 137 -7.40 -7.37 0.85
CA GLN A 137 -7.88 -8.57 0.15
C GLN A 137 -7.01 -8.96 -1.06
N PRO A 138 -6.56 -8.03 -1.94
CA PRO A 138 -5.64 -8.36 -3.03
C PRO A 138 -4.30 -8.91 -2.55
N VAL A 139 -3.69 -8.31 -1.50
CA VAL A 139 -2.43 -8.77 -0.91
C VAL A 139 -2.59 -10.18 -0.33
N PHE A 140 -3.65 -10.40 0.46
CA PHE A 140 -3.99 -11.71 1.01
C PHE A 140 -4.17 -12.77 -0.09
N ASN A 141 -4.93 -12.44 -1.14
CA ASN A 141 -5.18 -13.36 -2.25
C ASN A 141 -3.90 -13.68 -3.04
N CYS A 142 -3.02 -12.71 -3.23
CA CYS A 142 -1.72 -12.93 -3.87
C CYS A 142 -0.89 -13.93 -3.07
N GLN A 143 -0.71 -13.70 -1.76
CA GLN A 143 0.01 -14.64 -0.90
C GLN A 143 -0.62 -16.05 -0.91
N ARG A 144 -1.94 -16.13 -0.79
CA ARG A 144 -2.67 -17.40 -0.81
C ARG A 144 -2.41 -18.19 -2.09
N LYS A 145 -2.41 -17.52 -3.26
CA LYS A 145 -2.12 -18.16 -4.55
C LYS A 145 -0.69 -18.68 -4.61
N ILE A 146 0.29 -17.88 -4.18
CA ILE A 146 1.71 -18.28 -4.15
C ILE A 146 1.91 -19.47 -3.19
N LEU A 147 1.28 -19.46 -2.01
CA LEU A 147 1.34 -20.55 -1.05
C LEU A 147 0.74 -21.84 -1.63
N ALA A 148 -0.45 -21.75 -2.24
CA ALA A 148 -1.12 -22.90 -2.85
C ALA A 148 -0.27 -23.50 -3.99
N GLU A 149 0.34 -22.67 -4.84
CA GLU A 149 1.25 -23.11 -5.89
C GLU A 149 2.47 -23.84 -5.31
N GLY A 150 3.13 -23.25 -4.28
CA GLY A 150 4.32 -23.83 -3.66
C GLY A 150 4.04 -25.13 -2.93
N MET A 151 2.91 -25.25 -2.23
CA MET A 151 2.48 -26.49 -1.60
C MET A 151 2.17 -27.58 -2.64
N ALA A 152 1.49 -27.24 -3.74
CA ALA A 152 1.17 -28.18 -4.80
C ALA A 152 2.42 -28.72 -5.53
N ARG A 153 3.49 -27.90 -5.61
CA ARG A 153 4.78 -28.29 -6.20
C ARG A 153 5.73 -28.95 -5.21
N GLY A 154 5.36 -29.08 -3.93
CA GLY A 154 6.25 -29.59 -2.87
C GLY A 154 7.39 -28.62 -2.50
N GLU A 155 7.36 -27.38 -2.97
CA GLU A 155 8.33 -26.35 -2.60
C GLU A 155 8.11 -25.83 -1.18
N PHE A 156 6.87 -25.89 -0.68
CA PHE A 156 6.47 -25.44 0.65
C PHE A 156 5.83 -26.57 1.47
N ARG A 157 6.10 -26.56 2.77
CA ARG A 157 5.35 -27.38 3.72
C ARG A 157 3.90 -26.90 3.82
N PRO A 158 2.96 -27.70 4.27
CA PRO A 158 1.62 -27.26 4.58
C PRO A 158 1.62 -26.16 5.64
N VAL A 159 0.93 -25.04 5.33
CA VAL A 159 0.76 -23.90 6.24
C VAL A 159 -0.67 -23.37 6.15
N ASP A 160 -1.18 -22.87 7.27
CA ASP A 160 -2.42 -22.08 7.27
C ASP A 160 -2.18 -20.72 6.64
N HIS A 161 -3.01 -20.35 5.66
CA HIS A 161 -2.86 -19.11 4.90
C HIS A 161 -3.08 -17.86 5.75
N GLY A 162 -4.02 -17.89 6.70
CA GLY A 162 -4.33 -16.76 7.57
C GLY A 162 -3.21 -16.52 8.58
N ILE A 163 -2.72 -17.59 9.23
CA ILE A 163 -1.60 -17.48 10.17
C ILE A 163 -0.35 -16.99 9.46
N PHE A 164 -0.07 -17.53 8.27
CA PHE A 164 1.08 -17.07 7.48
C PHE A 164 0.95 -15.59 7.10
N TYR A 165 -0.23 -15.18 6.61
CA TYR A 165 -0.49 -13.79 6.25
C TYR A 165 -0.23 -12.84 7.42
N LEU A 166 -0.80 -13.12 8.59
CA LEU A 166 -0.62 -12.29 9.79
C LEU A 166 0.85 -12.20 10.20
N SER A 167 1.58 -13.32 10.16
CA SER A 167 3.01 -13.35 10.51
C SER A 167 3.86 -12.56 9.51
N ALA A 168 3.62 -12.76 8.21
CA ALA A 168 4.39 -12.12 7.15
C ALA A 168 4.12 -10.60 7.09
N ILE A 169 2.84 -10.18 7.13
CA ILE A 169 2.47 -8.77 7.11
C ILE A 169 2.90 -8.07 8.40
N GLY A 170 2.72 -8.72 9.57
CA GLY A 170 3.18 -8.17 10.85
C GLY A 170 4.68 -7.87 10.84
N ALA A 171 5.49 -8.76 10.28
CA ALA A 171 6.92 -8.52 10.14
C ALA A 171 7.24 -7.36 9.18
N CYS A 172 6.50 -7.21 8.07
CA CYS A 172 6.67 -6.11 7.14
C CYS A 172 6.23 -4.77 7.77
N ASP A 173 5.13 -4.75 8.50
CA ASP A 173 4.52 -3.55 9.07
C ASP A 173 5.29 -3.03 10.29
N GLN A 174 5.84 -3.93 11.12
CA GLN A 174 6.50 -3.59 12.38
C GLN A 174 7.62 -2.55 12.18
N PHE A 175 8.42 -2.72 11.11
CA PHE A 175 9.49 -1.77 10.82
C PHE A 175 8.97 -0.35 10.62
N MET A 176 7.90 -0.19 9.84
CA MET A 176 7.32 1.12 9.54
C MET A 176 6.72 1.81 10.78
N GLN A 177 6.23 1.03 11.73
CA GLN A 177 5.67 1.55 12.97
C GLN A 177 6.74 1.95 14.00
N THR A 178 7.91 1.30 13.94
CA THR A 178 9.01 1.53 14.90
C THR A 178 10.14 2.36 14.29
N GLU A 179 10.06 2.78 13.05
CA GLU A 179 11.11 3.55 12.37
C GLU A 179 11.53 4.80 13.16
N GLY A 180 10.57 5.57 13.69
CA GLY A 180 10.86 6.73 14.52
C GLY A 180 11.66 6.42 15.78
N VAL A 181 11.49 5.23 16.38
CA VAL A 181 12.28 4.75 17.51
C VAL A 181 13.69 4.37 17.06
N LEU A 182 13.81 3.72 15.90
CA LEU A 182 15.12 3.33 15.34
C LEU A 182 15.97 4.54 14.96
N MET A 183 15.35 5.64 14.54
CA MET A 183 16.03 6.91 14.24
C MET A 183 16.75 7.50 15.46
N LEU A 184 16.40 7.11 16.70
CA LEU A 184 17.11 7.51 17.90
C LEU A 184 18.52 6.88 17.97
N SER A 185 18.72 5.74 17.32
CA SER A 185 20.00 4.99 17.37
C SER A 185 20.69 4.91 16.01
N HIS A 186 19.99 5.17 14.91
CA HIS A 186 20.49 5.05 13.54
C HIS A 186 20.09 6.30 12.75
N THR A 187 21.03 6.91 12.03
CA THR A 187 20.79 8.11 11.22
C THR A 187 21.46 8.03 9.85
N GLY A 188 20.90 8.74 8.88
CA GLY A 188 21.50 8.86 7.54
C GLY A 188 21.75 7.50 6.87
N ALA A 189 22.97 7.30 6.37
CA ALA A 189 23.36 6.09 5.64
C ALA A 189 23.23 4.81 6.49
N ASP A 190 23.43 4.88 7.81
CA ASP A 190 23.25 3.74 8.71
C ASP A 190 21.82 3.29 8.78
N LEU A 191 20.86 4.21 8.75
CA LEU A 191 19.43 3.89 8.76
C LEU A 191 19.01 3.22 7.44
N ASP A 192 19.49 3.72 6.30
CA ASP A 192 19.19 3.12 4.99
C ASP A 192 19.78 1.71 4.87
N LEU A 193 21.01 1.52 5.34
CA LEU A 193 21.65 0.19 5.39
C LEU A 193 20.85 -0.75 6.31
N PHE A 194 20.43 -0.27 7.48
CA PHE A 194 19.61 -1.05 8.41
C PHE A 194 18.27 -1.45 7.80
N ARG A 195 17.61 -0.54 7.08
CA ARG A 195 16.37 -0.83 6.34
C ARG A 195 16.57 -1.96 5.32
N ASP A 196 17.62 -1.90 4.52
CA ASP A 196 17.90 -2.90 3.48
C ASP A 196 18.24 -4.26 4.12
N GLN A 197 18.99 -4.27 5.22
CA GLN A 197 19.28 -5.48 6.00
C GLN A 197 18.00 -6.06 6.61
N TYR A 198 17.12 -5.23 7.17
CA TYR A 198 15.85 -5.68 7.74
C TYR A 198 14.95 -6.30 6.66
N ILE A 199 14.80 -5.64 5.51
CA ILE A 199 14.03 -6.18 4.38
C ILE A 199 14.55 -7.56 3.99
N THR A 200 15.87 -7.70 3.85
CA THR A 200 16.49 -8.97 3.48
C THR A 200 16.24 -10.03 4.56
N HIS A 201 16.45 -9.68 5.83
CA HIS A 201 16.23 -10.58 6.97
C HIS A 201 14.78 -11.08 7.04
N VAL A 202 13.79 -10.18 6.96
CA VAL A 202 12.37 -10.56 7.01
C VAL A 202 12.01 -11.48 5.85
N VAL A 203 12.43 -11.15 4.63
CA VAL A 203 12.15 -11.97 3.45
C VAL A 203 12.77 -13.37 3.61
N ASP A 204 14.01 -13.45 4.05
CA ASP A 204 14.71 -14.72 4.24
C ASP A 204 14.07 -15.57 5.36
N MET A 205 13.77 -14.94 6.49
CA MET A 205 13.10 -15.59 7.63
C MET A 205 11.73 -16.16 7.23
N VAL A 206 10.89 -15.34 6.57
CA VAL A 206 9.54 -15.74 6.18
C VAL A 206 9.59 -16.86 5.14
N VAL A 207 10.45 -16.76 4.13
CA VAL A 207 10.56 -17.80 3.10
C VAL A 207 11.20 -19.07 3.65
N ALA A 208 12.19 -18.97 4.53
CA ALA A 208 12.78 -20.13 5.20
C ALA A 208 11.76 -20.91 6.04
N SER A 209 10.77 -20.22 6.65
CA SER A 209 9.70 -20.86 7.41
C SER A 209 8.79 -21.76 6.56
N LEU A 210 8.80 -21.60 5.24
CA LEU A 210 8.02 -22.40 4.29
C LEU A 210 8.76 -23.65 3.79
N ALA A 211 10.06 -23.79 4.09
CA ALA A 211 10.83 -24.91 3.60
C ALA A 211 10.19 -26.24 4.01
N PRO A 212 10.18 -27.26 3.11
CA PRO A 212 9.73 -28.59 3.45
C PRO A 212 10.49 -29.10 4.67
N THR A 213 9.77 -29.64 5.67
CA THR A 213 10.43 -30.36 6.78
C THR A 213 11.09 -31.58 6.19
N ALA A 214 12.42 -31.74 6.38
CA ALA A 214 13.10 -32.97 6.07
C ALA A 214 12.33 -34.08 6.78
N GLY A 215 11.85 -35.07 6.02
CA GLY A 215 11.07 -36.18 6.59
C GLY A 215 11.79 -36.80 7.77
N ARG A 216 11.07 -36.84 8.92
CA ARG A 216 11.48 -37.68 10.03
C ARG A 216 11.12 -39.13 9.73
#